data_922daab897f29a50557a356ee432875e
#
_entry.id   922daab897f29a50557a356ee432875e
#
_cell.length_a   1.000
_cell.length_b   1.000
_cell.length_c   1.000
_cell.angle_alpha   90.00
_cell.angle_beta   90.00
_cell.angle_gamma   90.00
#
_symmetry.space_group_name_H-M   'P 1'
#
loop_
_entity.id
_entity.type
_entity.pdbx_description
1 polymer ?
#
loop_
_entity_poly.entity_id
_entity_poly.type
_entity_poly.pdbx_seq_one_letter_code
_entity_poly.pdbx_strand_id
1 'polypeptide(L)'
;QFDQVVAVQDSTVTVRKATYQYWLDGVWRFRYEYDRPAQEGKPHSHLHVNALDRATGEDVSQIHFPAARISIEHVIWMLVHEYGVQCAAGNGTELTKLLADSYRTWVEKRTDLDAPPFP
;
A
#
# COMPACT_ATOMS: atom_id res chain seq x y z
N GLN A 1 10.08 -1.79 -2.48
CA GLN A 1 9.71 -2.67 -3.61
C GLN A 1 8.22 -2.59 -3.85
N PHE A 2 7.83 -2.42 -5.10
CA PHE A 2 6.43 -2.32 -5.50
C PHE A 2 6.19 -3.31 -6.64
N ASP A 3 5.26 -4.23 -6.43
CA ASP A 3 4.86 -5.21 -7.42
C ASP A 3 3.34 -5.17 -7.61
N GLN A 4 2.91 -5.13 -8.86
CA GLN A 4 1.50 -5.16 -9.20
C GLN A 4 1.25 -6.13 -10.35
N VAL A 5 0.18 -6.90 -10.24
CA VAL A 5 -0.39 -7.68 -11.35
C VAL A 5 -1.67 -6.99 -11.78
N VAL A 6 -1.72 -6.62 -13.04
CA VAL A 6 -2.87 -5.91 -13.62
C VAL A 6 -3.54 -6.76 -14.69
N ALA A 7 -4.85 -6.59 -14.85
CA ALA A 7 -5.61 -7.05 -15.99
C ALA A 7 -6.09 -5.86 -16.81
N VAL A 8 -6.02 -5.98 -18.12
CA VAL A 8 -6.52 -4.96 -19.05
C VAL A 8 -7.72 -5.53 -19.78
N GLN A 9 -8.85 -4.83 -19.69
CA GLN A 9 -10.08 -5.19 -20.37
C GLN A 9 -10.79 -3.91 -20.82
N ASP A 10 -11.17 -3.82 -22.11
CA ASP A 10 -11.88 -2.67 -22.69
C ASP A 10 -11.22 -1.32 -22.35
N SER A 11 -9.90 -1.24 -22.48
CA SER A 11 -9.08 -0.07 -22.12
C SER A 11 -9.08 0.30 -20.65
N THR A 12 -9.63 -0.55 -19.77
CA THR A 12 -9.60 -0.38 -18.32
C THR A 12 -8.52 -1.24 -17.72
N VAL A 13 -7.69 -0.65 -16.85
CA VAL A 13 -6.65 -1.34 -16.10
C VAL A 13 -7.17 -1.62 -14.69
N THR A 14 -7.17 -2.89 -14.30
CA THR A 14 -7.58 -3.32 -12.95
C THR A 14 -6.41 -3.99 -12.25
N VAL A 15 -6.10 -3.53 -11.05
CA VAL A 15 -5.09 -4.18 -10.21
C VAL A 15 -5.69 -5.46 -9.64
N ARG A 16 -5.07 -6.59 -9.92
CA ARG A 16 -5.47 -7.91 -9.42
C ARG A 16 -4.73 -8.28 -8.15
N LYS A 17 -3.45 -7.95 -8.10
CA LYS A 17 -2.60 -8.15 -6.93
C LYS A 17 -1.70 -6.95 -6.77
N ALA A 18 -1.39 -6.62 -5.54
CA ALA A 18 -0.38 -5.61 -5.23
C ALA A 18 0.41 -6.03 -3.99
N THR A 19 1.70 -5.82 -4.03
CA THR A 19 2.59 -5.97 -2.88
C THR A 19 3.44 -4.73 -2.79
N TYR A 20 3.36 -4.02 -1.65
CA TYR A 20 4.16 -2.86 -1.35
C TYR A 20 4.99 -3.17 -0.11
N GLN A 21 6.30 -3.28 -0.26
CA GLN A 21 7.20 -3.63 0.83
C GLN A 21 8.25 -2.54 1.02
N TYR A 22 8.38 -2.08 2.26
CA TYR A 22 9.37 -1.08 2.64
C TYR A 22 10.55 -1.73 3.34
N TRP A 23 11.74 -1.40 2.87
CA TRP A 23 13.01 -1.84 3.40
C TRP A 23 13.82 -0.65 3.88
N LEU A 24 14.49 -0.80 5.02
CA LEU A 24 15.43 0.17 5.54
C LEU A 24 16.65 -0.58 6.07
N ASP A 25 17.85 -0.21 5.60
CA ASP A 25 19.12 -0.83 5.99
C ASP A 25 19.13 -2.37 5.83
N GLY A 26 18.58 -2.85 4.72
CA GLY A 26 18.52 -4.28 4.41
C GLY A 26 17.51 -5.08 5.21
N VAL A 27 16.68 -4.43 6.03
CA VAL A 27 15.62 -5.06 6.82
C VAL A 27 14.26 -4.55 6.36
N TRP A 28 13.34 -5.46 6.01
CA TRP A 28 11.98 -5.06 5.70
C TRP A 28 11.27 -4.59 6.98
N ARG A 29 10.44 -3.57 6.85
CA ARG A 29 9.73 -2.94 7.97
C ARG A 29 8.24 -3.26 7.97
N PHE A 30 7.62 -3.18 6.81
CA PHE A 30 6.25 -3.60 6.62
C PHE A 30 6.04 -4.08 5.19
N ARG A 31 4.96 -4.84 4.99
CA ARG A 31 4.50 -5.30 3.69
C ARG A 31 2.99 -5.24 3.66
N TYR A 32 2.47 -4.47 2.72
CA TYR A 32 1.06 -4.47 2.38
C TYR A 32 0.82 -5.41 1.21
N GLU A 33 -0.22 -6.22 1.31
CA GLU A 33 -0.63 -7.15 0.25
C GLU A 33 -2.11 -7.00 -0.06
N TYR A 34 -2.43 -7.05 -1.34
CA TYR A 34 -3.78 -7.09 -1.87
C TYR A 34 -3.88 -8.23 -2.88
N ASP A 35 -4.91 -9.03 -2.77
CA ASP A 35 -5.20 -10.13 -3.71
C ASP A 35 -6.68 -10.15 -4.06
N ARG A 36 -6.98 -10.30 -5.35
CA ARG A 36 -8.33 -10.40 -5.86
C ARG A 36 -8.43 -11.51 -6.91
N PRO A 37 -9.25 -12.55 -6.73
CA PRO A 37 -10.06 -12.81 -5.54
C PRO A 37 -9.19 -13.19 -4.33
N ALA A 38 -9.72 -12.91 -3.14
CA ALA A 38 -9.07 -13.35 -1.92
C ALA A 38 -9.02 -14.88 -1.85
N GLN A 39 -7.95 -15.41 -1.28
CA GLN A 39 -7.91 -16.82 -0.91
C GLN A 39 -8.87 -17.06 0.26
N GLU A 40 -9.50 -18.24 0.27
CA GLU A 40 -10.38 -18.62 1.36
C GLU A 40 -9.68 -18.49 2.73
N GLY A 41 -10.36 -17.84 3.68
CA GLY A 41 -9.82 -17.60 5.02
C GLY A 41 -8.83 -16.47 5.16
N LYS A 42 -8.53 -15.72 4.08
CA LYS A 42 -7.65 -14.54 4.13
C LYS A 42 -8.41 -13.27 3.74
N PRO A 43 -8.10 -12.12 4.36
CA PRO A 43 -8.66 -10.85 3.93
C PRO A 43 -8.13 -10.48 2.54
N HIS A 44 -8.92 -9.71 1.77
CA HIS A 44 -8.51 -9.20 0.46
C HIS A 44 -7.30 -8.25 0.54
N SER A 45 -7.20 -7.53 1.64
CA SER A 45 -6.09 -6.62 1.92
C SER A 45 -5.60 -6.85 3.33
N HIS A 46 -4.29 -6.93 3.51
CA HIS A 46 -3.69 -7.07 4.82
C HIS A 46 -2.30 -6.47 4.88
N LEU A 47 -1.89 -6.18 6.11
CA LEU A 47 -0.58 -5.62 6.43
C LEU A 47 0.21 -6.63 7.27
N HIS A 48 1.48 -6.78 6.94
CA HIS A 48 2.48 -7.43 7.78
C HIS A 48 3.44 -6.38 8.32
N VAL A 49 3.82 -6.51 9.57
CA VAL A 49 4.80 -5.64 10.22
C VAL A 49 5.95 -6.48 10.76
N ASN A 50 7.18 -6.12 10.41
CA ASN A 50 8.36 -6.78 10.96
C ASN A 50 8.65 -6.21 12.34
N ALA A 51 8.07 -6.84 13.36
CA ALA A 51 8.17 -6.39 14.74
C ALA A 51 8.07 -7.57 15.72
N LEU A 52 8.51 -7.32 16.93
CA LEU A 52 8.28 -8.19 18.07
C LEU A 52 7.24 -7.54 19.01
N ASP A 53 6.37 -8.36 19.59
CA ASP A 53 5.51 -7.92 20.67
C ASP A 53 6.36 -7.52 21.89
N ARG A 54 6.19 -6.31 22.40
CA ARG A 54 7.01 -5.80 23.52
C ARG A 54 6.75 -6.50 24.81
N ALA A 55 5.54 -7.03 25.04
CA ALA A 55 5.17 -7.70 26.27
C ALA A 55 5.64 -9.16 26.30
N THR A 56 5.55 -9.88 25.16
CA THR A 56 5.84 -11.32 25.07
C THR A 56 7.14 -11.64 24.37
N GLY A 57 7.69 -10.72 23.57
CA GLY A 57 8.84 -10.97 22.70
C GLY A 57 8.51 -11.81 21.45
N GLU A 58 7.23 -12.09 21.20
CA GLU A 58 6.79 -12.86 20.05
C GLU A 58 6.94 -12.09 18.75
N ASP A 59 7.33 -12.81 17.71
CA ASP A 59 7.40 -12.28 16.34
C ASP A 59 5.97 -12.15 15.77
N VAL A 60 5.57 -10.92 15.44
CA VAL A 60 4.27 -10.62 14.85
C VAL A 60 4.31 -10.51 13.33
N SER A 61 5.44 -10.78 12.68
CA SER A 61 5.63 -10.59 11.25
C SER A 61 4.73 -11.48 10.37
N GLN A 62 4.24 -12.59 10.91
CA GLN A 62 3.35 -13.53 10.22
C GLN A 62 1.86 -13.22 10.43
N ILE A 63 1.53 -12.26 11.31
CA ILE A 63 0.15 -11.87 11.54
C ILE A 63 -0.37 -11.08 10.33
N HIS A 64 -1.57 -11.44 9.87
CA HIS A 64 -2.29 -10.72 8.83
C HIS A 64 -3.18 -9.66 9.50
N PHE A 65 -2.69 -8.45 9.63
CA PHE A 65 -3.51 -7.35 10.12
C PHE A 65 -4.48 -6.93 9.02
N PRO A 66 -5.80 -7.00 9.23
CA PRO A 66 -6.77 -6.54 8.24
C PRO A 66 -6.52 -5.08 7.89
N ALA A 67 -6.52 -4.77 6.61
CA ALA A 67 -6.31 -3.42 6.11
C ALA A 67 -7.33 -3.09 5.03
N ALA A 68 -7.69 -1.82 4.91
CA ALA A 68 -8.42 -1.34 3.75
C ALA A 68 -7.53 -1.42 2.51
N ARG A 69 -8.16 -1.48 1.34
CA ARG A 69 -7.41 -1.39 0.09
C ARG A 69 -6.80 0.00 -0.05
N ILE A 70 -5.48 0.06 -0.16
CA ILE A 70 -4.75 1.30 -0.38
C ILE A 70 -4.07 1.28 -1.76
N SER A 71 -3.77 2.47 -2.27
CA SER A 71 -3.01 2.64 -3.51
C SER A 71 -1.52 2.86 -3.23
N ILE A 72 -0.72 2.83 -4.28
CA ILE A 72 0.71 3.18 -4.18
C ILE A 72 0.90 4.63 -3.68
N GLU A 73 -0.01 5.52 -4.03
CA GLU A 73 0.03 6.93 -3.58
C GLU A 73 -0.10 7.03 -2.06
N HIS A 74 -0.96 6.23 -1.43
CA HIS A 74 -1.07 6.16 0.04
C HIS A 74 0.25 5.70 0.67
N VAL A 75 0.90 4.70 0.07
CA VAL A 75 2.17 4.18 0.60
C VAL A 75 3.27 5.23 0.48
N ILE A 76 3.39 5.90 -0.67
CA ILE A 76 4.37 6.96 -0.87
C ILE A 76 4.11 8.12 0.10
N TRP A 77 2.86 8.55 0.22
CA TRP A 77 2.48 9.61 1.16
C TRP A 77 2.89 9.26 2.60
N MET A 78 2.60 8.04 3.04
CA MET A 78 2.96 7.56 4.38
C MET A 78 4.48 7.52 4.58
N LEU A 79 5.23 7.01 3.60
CA LEU A 79 6.70 6.96 3.69
C LEU A 79 7.31 8.34 3.86
N VAL A 80 6.80 9.33 3.15
CA VAL A 80 7.31 10.70 3.21
C VAL A 80 6.88 11.41 4.50
N HIS A 81 5.61 11.34 4.87
CA HIS A 81 5.05 12.13 5.96
C HIS A 81 5.18 11.46 7.33
N GLU A 82 5.12 10.13 7.40
CA GLU A 82 5.17 9.41 8.67
C GLU A 82 6.55 8.81 8.95
N TYR A 83 7.23 8.30 7.92
CA TYR A 83 8.57 7.74 8.06
C TYR A 83 9.69 8.74 7.77
N GLY A 84 9.37 9.93 7.25
CA GLY A 84 10.36 10.96 6.95
C GLY A 84 11.29 10.63 5.79
N VAL A 85 10.86 9.77 4.87
CA VAL A 85 11.65 9.41 3.69
C VAL A 85 11.81 10.63 2.79
N GLN A 86 13.05 10.94 2.41
CA GLN A 86 13.36 12.06 1.52
C GLN A 86 13.03 11.69 0.07
N CYS A 87 12.33 12.59 -0.61
CA CYS A 87 12.02 12.44 -2.02
C CYS A 87 12.92 13.35 -2.85
N ALA A 88 13.45 12.87 -3.97
CA ALA A 88 14.28 13.65 -4.87
C ALA A 88 13.54 14.88 -5.45
N ALA A 89 12.22 14.79 -5.62
CA ALA A 89 11.36 15.90 -6.07
C ALA A 89 10.94 16.86 -4.94
N GLY A 90 11.46 16.66 -3.71
CA GLY A 90 11.07 17.40 -2.52
C GLY A 90 9.83 16.81 -1.82
N ASN A 91 9.64 17.17 -0.56
CA ASN A 91 8.56 16.66 0.31
C ASN A 91 7.44 17.69 0.52
N GLY A 92 7.35 18.67 -0.35
CA GLY A 92 6.47 19.82 -0.18
C GLY A 92 5.07 19.62 -0.74
N THR A 93 4.37 20.73 -0.84
CA THR A 93 3.00 20.83 -1.37
C THR A 93 2.87 20.23 -2.78
N GLU A 94 3.90 20.36 -3.61
CA GLU A 94 3.89 19.81 -4.98
C GLU A 94 3.80 18.29 -5.01
N LEU A 95 4.56 17.59 -4.18
CA LEU A 95 4.49 16.14 -4.08
C LEU A 95 3.11 15.69 -3.58
N THR A 96 2.60 16.32 -2.53
CA THR A 96 1.26 16.02 -2.00
C THR A 96 0.19 16.22 -3.07
N LYS A 97 0.26 17.31 -3.84
CA LYS A 97 -0.67 17.56 -4.94
C LYS A 97 -0.54 16.50 -6.04
N LEU A 98 0.67 16.14 -6.43
CA LEU A 98 0.91 15.12 -7.45
C LEU A 98 0.29 13.77 -7.03
N LEU A 99 0.51 13.36 -5.79
CA LEU A 99 -0.06 12.12 -5.25
C LEU A 99 -1.60 12.17 -5.21
N ALA A 100 -2.18 13.29 -4.79
CA ALA A 100 -3.62 13.48 -4.76
C ALA A 100 -4.24 13.44 -6.16
N ASP A 101 -3.62 14.07 -7.15
CA ASP A 101 -4.07 14.08 -8.54
C ASP A 101 -3.96 12.68 -9.17
N SER A 102 -2.87 11.96 -8.91
CA SER A 102 -2.68 10.57 -9.36
C SER A 102 -3.75 9.67 -8.75
N TYR A 103 -3.97 9.75 -7.44
CA TYR A 103 -4.98 8.97 -6.75
C TYR A 103 -6.39 9.25 -7.26
N ARG A 104 -6.74 10.52 -7.48
CA ARG A 104 -8.04 10.91 -8.04
C ARG A 104 -8.26 10.28 -9.42
N THR A 105 -7.26 10.33 -10.29
CA THR A 105 -7.31 9.70 -11.61
C THR A 105 -7.56 8.20 -11.51
N TRP A 106 -6.88 7.53 -10.59
CA TRP A 106 -7.10 6.10 -10.35
C TRP A 106 -8.52 5.81 -9.84
N VAL A 107 -9.03 6.58 -8.87
CA VAL A 107 -10.39 6.41 -8.32
C VAL A 107 -11.46 6.60 -9.39
N GLU A 108 -11.31 7.59 -10.26
CA GLU A 108 -12.26 7.84 -11.36
C GLU A 108 -12.31 6.72 -12.40
N LYS A 109 -11.23 5.96 -12.54
CA LYS A 109 -11.09 4.88 -13.53
C LYS A 109 -11.43 3.49 -13.01
N ARG A 110 -11.61 3.33 -11.72
CA ARG A 110 -11.85 2.03 -11.12
C ARG A 110 -13.33 1.73 -10.93
N THR A 111 -13.65 0.43 -10.83
CA THR A 111 -15.02 -0.05 -10.61
C THR A 111 -15.31 -0.42 -9.16
N ASP A 112 -14.30 -0.64 -8.34
CA ASP A 112 -14.40 -0.96 -6.91
C ASP A 112 -14.08 0.27 -6.05
N LEU A 113 -14.89 0.52 -5.04
CA LEU A 113 -14.84 1.74 -4.22
C LEU A 113 -14.48 1.48 -2.77
N ASP A 114 -13.68 0.46 -2.49
CA ASP A 114 -13.32 0.04 -1.15
C ASP A 114 -12.04 0.70 -0.61
N ALA A 115 -11.36 1.52 -1.41
CA ALA A 115 -10.18 2.25 -0.95
C ALA A 115 -10.56 3.44 -0.08
N PRO A 116 -9.81 3.71 1.00
CA PRO A 116 -10.02 4.89 1.83
C PRO A 116 -9.77 6.18 1.04
N PRO A 117 -10.31 7.32 1.47
CA PRO A 117 -9.98 8.60 0.86
C PRO A 117 -8.48 8.90 1.02
N PHE A 118 -7.94 9.64 0.07
CA PHE A 118 -6.55 10.12 0.17
C PHE A 118 -6.45 11.20 1.25
N PRO A 119 -5.39 11.14 2.08
CA PRO A 119 -5.18 12.10 3.17
C PRO A 119 -5.09 13.55 2.74
#